data_fb9403a77b8831b68e0331e0e61fb875
#
_entry.id   fb9403a77b8831b68e0331e0e61fb875
#
_cell.length_a   1.000
_cell.length_b   1.000
_cell.length_c   1.000
_cell.angle_alpha   90.00
_cell.angle_beta   90.00
_cell.angle_gamma   90.00
#
_symmetry.space_group_name_H-M   'P 1'
#
loop_
_entity.id
_entity.type
_entity.pdbx_description
1 polymer ?
#
loop_
_entity_poly.entity_id
_entity_poly.type
_entity_poly.pdbx_seq_one_letter_code
_entity_poly.pdbx_strand_id
1 'polypeptide(L)'
;MARPHIEFLQSQWLDWEAEGLPGIRSGVARKVLSMDAETGACSLLLRYPPGWRLDVRQVLGADEEFLVLDGVLTVNGHAFGHLGYAHLPAGHTRETMASQHGAVVLTFFSSAPLPGPVATPDPARLVEGVDGFAVPYTGNFHPEFPPGAGRKMLYEDPVTGDQSWILGTLGLRWAERAEKHPVVEEMYLLAGEVHGDRGVMRPGAYFWRPPHLAHGPYGSLTGNIYFFRTKGGKLQTEYEDSAAGFRWWPDFRPVLP
;
A
#
# COMPACT_ATOMS: atom_id res chain seq x y z
N MET A 1 1.11 19.42 -5.43
CA MET A 1 0.59 18.27 -4.63
C MET A 1 0.91 18.55 -3.18
N ALA A 2 -0.12 18.57 -2.34
CA ALA A 2 0.04 18.84 -0.89
C ALA A 2 0.40 17.59 -0.08
N ARG A 3 0.58 16.44 -0.72
CA ARG A 3 1.01 15.20 -0.07
C ARG A 3 2.53 15.17 0.03
N PRO A 4 3.11 15.18 1.23
CA PRO A 4 4.55 15.26 1.42
C PRO A 4 5.24 13.96 0.97
N HIS A 5 6.45 14.09 0.42
CA HIS A 5 7.35 12.96 0.21
C HIS A 5 7.68 12.30 1.54
N ILE A 6 7.63 10.99 1.57
CA ILE A 6 8.05 10.14 2.69
C ILE A 6 9.04 9.13 2.13
N GLU A 7 10.31 9.26 2.51
CA GLU A 7 11.34 8.33 2.08
C GLU A 7 11.07 6.92 2.60
N PHE A 8 10.89 6.78 3.90
CA PHE A 8 10.15 5.73 4.56
C PHE A 8 9.89 6.07 6.03
N LEU A 9 8.85 5.48 6.59
CA LEU A 9 8.56 5.45 8.01
C LEU A 9 8.27 4.01 8.45
N GLN A 10 8.48 3.71 9.72
CA GLN A 10 8.06 2.45 10.33
C GLN A 10 6.72 2.63 11.03
N SER A 11 5.68 1.99 10.53
CA SER A 11 4.31 2.17 11.04
C SER A 11 4.15 1.72 12.49
N GLN A 12 5.06 0.88 13.00
CA GLN A 12 5.06 0.49 14.41
C GLN A 12 5.33 1.67 15.36
N TRP A 13 6.03 2.70 14.89
CA TRP A 13 6.36 3.89 15.70
C TRP A 13 5.28 4.95 15.71
N LEU A 14 4.24 4.77 14.89
CA LEU A 14 3.07 5.64 14.91
C LEU A 14 2.09 5.18 15.99
N ASP A 15 1.50 6.13 16.68
CA ASP A 15 0.44 5.85 17.63
C ASP A 15 -0.89 5.52 16.94
N TRP A 16 -1.71 4.71 17.57
CA TRP A 16 -3.09 4.50 17.16
C TRP A 16 -3.96 5.65 17.64
N GLU A 17 -4.57 6.36 16.71
CA GLU A 17 -5.63 7.33 16.98
C GLU A 17 -6.96 6.58 17.14
N ALA A 18 -7.64 6.75 18.28
CA ALA A 18 -9.03 6.32 18.43
C ALA A 18 -9.93 7.16 17.49
N GLU A 19 -11.11 6.66 17.14
CA GLU A 19 -12.02 7.36 16.21
C GLU A 19 -11.36 7.70 14.85
N GLY A 20 -10.69 6.73 14.28
CA GLY A 20 -9.89 6.88 13.06
C GLY A 20 -10.66 7.38 11.83
N LEU A 21 -11.97 7.11 11.76
CA LEU A 21 -12.87 7.56 10.70
C LEU A 21 -14.16 8.12 11.33
N PRO A 22 -14.10 9.28 12.01
CA PRO A 22 -15.23 9.84 12.73
C PRO A 22 -16.42 10.09 11.81
N GLY A 23 -17.62 9.72 12.28
CA GLY A 23 -18.85 9.83 11.51
C GLY A 23 -19.01 8.84 10.35
N ILE A 24 -17.99 7.98 10.11
CA ILE A 24 -17.99 6.99 9.03
C ILE A 24 -17.94 5.58 9.60
N ARG A 25 -16.95 5.29 10.45
CA ARG A 25 -16.73 3.97 11.07
C ARG A 25 -16.32 4.16 12.53
N SER A 26 -17.33 4.40 13.37
CA SER A 26 -17.11 4.61 14.81
C SER A 26 -16.42 3.39 15.45
N GLY A 27 -15.53 3.64 16.39
CA GLY A 27 -14.77 2.61 17.10
C GLY A 27 -13.62 1.98 16.33
N VAL A 28 -13.39 2.39 15.07
CA VAL A 28 -12.21 1.97 14.28
C VAL A 28 -11.05 2.91 14.60
N ALA A 29 -9.91 2.36 15.02
CA ALA A 29 -8.71 3.14 15.24
C ALA A 29 -7.88 3.23 13.94
N ARG A 30 -7.05 4.29 13.80
CA ARG A 30 -6.18 4.48 12.64
C ARG A 30 -4.75 4.80 13.02
N LYS A 31 -3.83 4.51 12.10
CA LYS A 31 -2.53 5.18 11.96
C LYS A 31 -2.50 5.89 10.62
N VAL A 32 -2.12 7.15 10.60
CA VAL A 32 -1.96 7.90 9.34
C VAL A 32 -0.56 7.65 8.80
N LEU A 33 -0.47 6.94 7.67
CA LEU A 33 0.81 6.71 6.98
C LEU A 33 1.18 7.91 6.11
N SER A 34 0.20 8.46 5.38
CA SER A 34 0.37 9.65 4.54
C SER A 34 -1.00 10.28 4.27
N MET A 35 -1.03 11.60 4.12
CA MET A 35 -2.26 12.35 3.83
C MET A 35 -1.96 13.56 2.95
N ASP A 36 -2.82 13.79 1.98
CA ASP A 36 -2.84 15.00 1.18
C ASP A 36 -3.74 16.03 1.87
N ALA A 37 -3.17 17.18 2.22
CA ALA A 37 -3.87 18.20 2.99
C ALA A 37 -4.94 18.97 2.19
N GLU A 38 -4.87 18.95 0.85
CA GLU A 38 -5.83 19.63 -0.01
C GLU A 38 -7.04 18.75 -0.34
N THR A 39 -6.80 17.49 -0.68
CA THR A 39 -7.83 16.57 -1.17
C THR A 39 -8.35 15.64 -0.08
N GLY A 40 -7.60 15.46 1.01
CA GLY A 40 -7.86 14.45 2.02
C GLY A 40 -7.58 13.02 1.57
N ALA A 41 -6.97 12.83 0.38
CA ALA A 41 -6.50 11.50 -0.04
C ALA A 41 -5.48 10.97 0.97
N CYS A 42 -5.64 9.73 1.40
CA CYS A 42 -4.83 9.22 2.50
C CYS A 42 -4.55 7.72 2.42
N SER A 43 -3.47 7.34 3.08
CA SER A 43 -3.06 5.96 3.30
C SER A 43 -3.00 5.70 4.79
N LEU A 44 -3.72 4.70 5.25
CA LEU A 44 -4.01 4.44 6.65
C LEU A 44 -3.76 2.96 6.98
N LEU A 45 -3.39 2.70 8.23
CA LEU A 45 -3.73 1.43 8.85
C LEU A 45 -5.02 1.64 9.64
N LEU A 46 -6.01 0.80 9.41
CA LEU A 46 -7.26 0.76 10.17
C LEU A 46 -7.30 -0.48 11.04
N ARG A 47 -7.63 -0.32 12.31
CA ARG A 47 -7.83 -1.42 13.24
C ARG A 47 -9.28 -1.49 13.66
N TYR A 48 -9.93 -2.55 13.20
CA TYR A 48 -11.30 -2.91 13.56
C TYR A 48 -11.26 -3.76 14.82
N PRO A 49 -11.95 -3.38 15.90
CA PRO A 49 -11.97 -4.19 17.11
C PRO A 49 -12.82 -5.47 16.92
N PRO A 50 -12.61 -6.51 17.74
CA PRO A 50 -13.48 -7.67 17.76
C PRO A 50 -14.96 -7.29 17.97
N GLY A 51 -15.85 -7.91 17.20
CA GLY A 51 -17.30 -7.65 17.23
C GLY A 51 -17.72 -6.36 16.53
N TRP A 52 -16.79 -5.64 15.89
CA TRP A 52 -17.15 -4.41 15.18
C TRP A 52 -18.07 -4.73 13.99
N ARG A 53 -19.07 -3.85 13.80
CA ARG A 53 -19.98 -3.90 12.67
C ARG A 53 -20.42 -2.49 12.26
N LEU A 54 -20.69 -2.35 10.98
CA LEU A 54 -21.35 -1.19 10.41
C LEU A 54 -22.84 -1.52 10.29
N ASP A 55 -23.66 -0.84 11.10
CA ASP A 55 -25.10 -1.11 11.17
C ASP A 55 -25.91 -0.23 10.19
N VAL A 56 -25.23 0.66 9.47
CA VAL A 56 -25.87 1.61 8.54
C VAL A 56 -25.19 1.49 7.18
N ARG A 57 -26.01 1.37 6.14
CA ARG A 57 -25.55 1.43 4.75
C ARG A 57 -24.64 2.63 4.53
N GLN A 58 -23.46 2.39 3.95
CA GLN A 58 -22.46 3.42 3.71
C GLN A 58 -22.16 3.57 2.22
N VAL A 59 -22.13 4.82 1.75
CA VAL A 59 -21.65 5.20 0.41
C VAL A 59 -20.66 6.32 0.60
N LEU A 60 -19.46 6.20 0.04
CA LEU A 60 -18.39 7.18 0.13
C LEU A 60 -18.18 7.88 -1.22
N GLY A 61 -17.81 9.16 -1.16
CA GLY A 61 -17.42 9.97 -2.31
C GLY A 61 -16.00 9.73 -2.80
N ALA A 62 -15.26 8.84 -2.12
CA ALA A 62 -13.89 8.45 -2.45
C ALA A 62 -13.84 6.98 -2.87
N ASP A 63 -12.91 6.64 -3.77
CA ASP A 63 -12.51 5.25 -3.93
C ASP A 63 -11.87 4.78 -2.63
N GLU A 64 -12.18 3.56 -2.24
CA GLU A 64 -11.51 2.85 -1.15
C GLU A 64 -10.82 1.62 -1.69
N GLU A 65 -9.54 1.54 -1.46
CA GLU A 65 -8.73 0.37 -1.79
C GLU A 65 -8.16 -0.19 -0.49
N PHE A 66 -8.15 -1.51 -0.32
CA PHE A 66 -7.61 -2.08 0.90
C PHE A 66 -6.97 -3.46 0.70
N LEU A 67 -6.02 -3.75 1.61
CA LEU A 67 -5.40 -5.06 1.79
C LEU A 67 -5.49 -5.44 3.27
N VAL A 68 -6.03 -6.61 3.59
CA VAL A 68 -6.08 -7.12 4.97
C VAL A 68 -4.71 -7.65 5.38
N LEU A 69 -4.16 -7.08 6.44
CA LEU A 69 -2.86 -7.47 7.01
C LEU A 69 -2.99 -8.54 8.08
N ASP A 70 -4.06 -8.49 8.88
CA ASP A 70 -4.32 -9.43 9.96
C ASP A 70 -5.82 -9.50 10.25
N GLY A 71 -6.27 -10.66 10.73
CA GLY A 71 -7.67 -10.90 11.05
C GLY A 71 -8.56 -11.07 9.81
N VAL A 72 -9.85 -10.72 9.96
CA VAL A 72 -10.85 -10.84 8.89
C VAL A 72 -11.77 -9.63 8.89
N LEU A 73 -11.88 -8.98 7.73
CA LEU A 73 -12.90 -7.96 7.44
C LEU A 73 -13.93 -8.55 6.49
N THR A 74 -15.21 -8.41 6.79
CA THR A 74 -16.30 -8.79 5.90
C THR A 74 -16.94 -7.54 5.32
N VAL A 75 -17.14 -7.50 4.00
CA VAL A 75 -17.83 -6.41 3.28
C VAL A 75 -18.86 -7.04 2.37
N ASN A 76 -20.13 -6.63 2.48
CA ASN A 76 -21.24 -7.15 1.68
C ASN A 76 -21.32 -8.69 1.65
N GLY A 77 -21.00 -9.34 2.78
CA GLY A 77 -20.99 -10.79 2.90
C GLY A 77 -19.72 -11.49 2.38
N HIS A 78 -18.82 -10.77 1.70
CA HIS A 78 -17.52 -11.31 1.29
C HIS A 78 -16.49 -11.17 2.42
N ALA A 79 -15.85 -12.28 2.82
CA ALA A 79 -14.85 -12.29 3.88
C ALA A 79 -13.43 -12.15 3.31
N PHE A 80 -12.71 -11.15 3.78
CA PHE A 80 -11.32 -10.87 3.43
C PHE A 80 -10.42 -11.28 4.60
N GLY A 81 -9.65 -12.32 4.42
CA GLY A 81 -8.58 -12.73 5.34
C GLY A 81 -7.24 -12.06 4.99
N HIS A 82 -6.15 -12.55 5.57
CA HIS A 82 -4.80 -12.05 5.29
C HIS A 82 -4.49 -12.06 3.79
N LEU A 83 -3.98 -10.94 3.26
CA LEU A 83 -3.79 -10.61 1.84
C LEU A 83 -5.09 -10.57 1.01
N GLY A 84 -6.26 -10.61 1.63
CA GLY A 84 -7.52 -10.30 0.95
C GLY A 84 -7.54 -8.83 0.51
N TYR A 85 -7.87 -8.60 -0.76
CA TYR A 85 -7.80 -7.29 -1.42
C TYR A 85 -9.13 -6.91 -2.06
N ALA A 86 -9.47 -5.62 -2.02
CA ALA A 86 -10.56 -5.04 -2.79
C ALA A 86 -10.23 -3.61 -3.26
N HIS A 87 -10.87 -3.22 -4.37
CA HIS A 87 -10.96 -1.85 -4.84
C HIS A 87 -12.44 -1.48 -5.03
N LEU A 88 -12.94 -0.58 -4.19
CA LEU A 88 -14.32 -0.15 -4.14
C LEU A 88 -14.40 1.29 -4.67
N PRO A 89 -14.86 1.52 -5.91
CA PRO A 89 -14.93 2.86 -6.49
C PRO A 89 -15.89 3.77 -5.71
N ALA A 90 -15.72 5.08 -5.85
CA ALA A 90 -16.62 6.08 -5.30
C ALA A 90 -18.07 5.75 -5.70
N GLY A 91 -18.99 5.87 -4.77
CA GLY A 91 -20.39 5.48 -5.00
C GLY A 91 -20.72 4.01 -4.75
N HIS A 92 -19.73 3.13 -4.65
CA HIS A 92 -19.99 1.73 -4.30
C HIS A 92 -20.62 1.63 -2.90
N THR A 93 -21.70 0.87 -2.82
CA THR A 93 -22.44 0.70 -1.56
C THR A 93 -21.83 -0.39 -0.70
N ARG A 94 -21.60 -0.07 0.56
CA ARG A 94 -21.29 -1.01 1.62
C ARG A 94 -22.57 -1.22 2.42
N GLU A 95 -23.34 -2.28 2.05
CA GLU A 95 -24.59 -2.63 2.75
C GLU A 95 -24.30 -3.14 4.15
N THR A 96 -23.21 -3.92 4.27
CA THR A 96 -22.75 -4.47 5.54
C THR A 96 -21.24 -4.49 5.60
N MET A 97 -20.71 -4.16 6.77
CA MET A 97 -19.29 -4.41 7.10
C MET A 97 -19.20 -4.96 8.52
N ALA A 98 -18.31 -5.93 8.73
CA ALA A 98 -18.09 -6.50 10.05
C ALA A 98 -16.69 -7.07 10.21
N SER A 99 -16.23 -7.12 11.46
CA SER A 99 -15.03 -7.86 11.85
C SER A 99 -15.31 -8.59 13.17
N GLN A 100 -15.58 -9.89 13.09
CA GLN A 100 -15.99 -10.67 14.26
C GLN A 100 -14.86 -10.84 15.27
N HIS A 101 -13.64 -11.06 14.79
CA HIS A 101 -12.47 -11.32 15.64
C HIS A 101 -11.44 -10.17 15.63
N GLY A 102 -11.77 -9.08 14.97
CA GLY A 102 -10.86 -7.96 14.71
C GLY A 102 -10.12 -8.10 13.38
N ALA A 103 -9.64 -6.97 12.88
CA ALA A 103 -8.80 -6.91 11.69
C ALA A 103 -7.88 -5.70 11.72
N VAL A 104 -6.70 -5.83 11.11
CA VAL A 104 -5.82 -4.72 10.74
C VAL A 104 -5.75 -4.66 9.22
N VAL A 105 -6.07 -3.50 8.67
CA VAL A 105 -6.28 -3.31 7.24
C VAL A 105 -5.48 -2.11 6.75
N LEU A 106 -4.62 -2.33 5.75
CA LEU A 106 -3.98 -1.27 5.00
C LEU A 106 -5.02 -0.70 4.03
N THR A 107 -5.35 0.58 4.17
CA THR A 107 -6.47 1.21 3.46
C THR A 107 -6.04 2.52 2.82
N PHE A 108 -6.52 2.75 1.59
CA PHE A 108 -6.25 3.94 0.81
C PHE A 108 -7.56 4.58 0.36
N PHE A 109 -7.67 5.89 0.53
CA PHE A 109 -8.77 6.68 0.00
C PHE A 109 -8.27 7.67 -1.05
N SER A 110 -8.97 7.74 -2.19
CA SER A 110 -8.59 8.64 -3.29
C SER A 110 -8.84 10.13 -3.00
N SER A 111 -9.68 10.42 -2.01
CA SER A 111 -9.96 11.75 -1.44
C SER A 111 -10.45 11.58 0.00
N ALA A 112 -10.82 12.66 0.68
CA ALA A 112 -11.45 12.56 2.00
C ALA A 112 -12.65 11.58 1.96
N PRO A 113 -12.66 10.54 2.80
CA PRO A 113 -13.69 9.50 2.78
C PRO A 113 -14.99 10.01 3.44
N LEU A 114 -15.66 10.96 2.80
CA LEU A 114 -16.89 11.55 3.30
C LEU A 114 -18.12 10.85 2.74
N PRO A 115 -19.19 10.67 3.53
CA PRO A 115 -20.49 10.27 3.01
C PRO A 115 -21.03 11.35 2.08
N GLY A 116 -21.70 10.97 1.01
CA GLY A 116 -22.30 11.98 0.14
C GLY A 116 -23.05 11.39 -1.06
N PRO A 117 -23.84 12.21 -1.74
CA PRO A 117 -24.39 11.84 -3.03
C PRO A 117 -23.23 11.68 -4.01
N VAL A 118 -23.13 10.53 -4.61
CA VAL A 118 -22.07 10.18 -5.53
C VAL A 118 -22.64 9.73 -6.84
N ALA A 119 -21.85 9.93 -7.91
CA ALA A 119 -22.12 9.35 -9.19
C ALA A 119 -22.28 7.82 -9.08
N THR A 120 -22.97 7.22 -10.01
CA THR A 120 -23.04 5.77 -10.13
C THR A 120 -21.60 5.22 -10.21
N PRO A 121 -21.25 4.23 -9.36
CA PRO A 121 -19.91 3.66 -9.40
C PRO A 121 -19.63 3.01 -10.75
N ASP A 122 -18.43 3.19 -11.26
CA ASP A 122 -17.99 2.52 -12.49
C ASP A 122 -17.74 1.03 -12.18
N PRO A 123 -18.52 0.11 -12.74
CA PRO A 123 -18.36 -1.32 -12.48
C PRO A 123 -17.04 -1.88 -13.02
N ALA A 124 -16.44 -1.23 -14.04
CA ALA A 124 -15.14 -1.66 -14.58
C ALA A 124 -13.98 -1.42 -13.61
N ARG A 125 -14.18 -0.54 -12.64
CA ARG A 125 -13.19 -0.23 -11.59
C ARG A 125 -13.43 -1.01 -10.29
N LEU A 126 -14.50 -1.79 -10.22
CA LEU A 126 -14.86 -2.55 -9.03
C LEU A 126 -14.08 -3.88 -8.97
N VAL A 127 -13.40 -4.11 -7.86
CA VAL A 127 -12.84 -5.39 -7.47
C VAL A 127 -13.40 -5.76 -6.11
N GLU A 128 -14.39 -6.65 -6.09
CA GLU A 128 -15.10 -7.02 -4.85
C GLU A 128 -14.32 -7.97 -3.96
N GLY A 129 -13.35 -8.70 -4.51
CA GLY A 129 -12.51 -9.57 -3.71
C GLY A 129 -11.47 -10.32 -4.53
N VAL A 130 -10.23 -10.22 -4.09
CA VAL A 130 -9.09 -11.01 -4.58
C VAL A 130 -8.41 -11.66 -3.38
N ASP A 131 -8.21 -12.97 -3.44
CA ASP A 131 -7.29 -13.66 -2.53
C ASP A 131 -5.86 -13.50 -3.06
N GLY A 132 -5.09 -12.61 -2.43
CA GLY A 132 -3.70 -12.34 -2.83
C GLY A 132 -2.78 -13.57 -2.75
N PHE A 133 -3.13 -14.60 -1.96
CA PHE A 133 -2.39 -15.87 -2.00
C PHE A 133 -2.64 -16.63 -3.28
N ALA A 134 -3.88 -16.65 -3.75
CA ALA A 134 -4.28 -17.42 -4.93
C ALA A 134 -3.78 -16.81 -6.24
N VAL A 135 -3.51 -15.49 -6.29
CA VAL A 135 -2.95 -14.85 -7.48
C VAL A 135 -1.54 -15.41 -7.75
N PRO A 136 -1.26 -15.94 -8.93
CA PRO A 136 0.06 -16.46 -9.25
C PRO A 136 1.09 -15.34 -9.39
N TYR A 137 2.35 -15.63 -9.02
CA TYR A 137 3.44 -14.73 -9.38
C TYR A 137 3.70 -14.79 -10.89
N THR A 138 3.84 -13.63 -11.51
CA THR A 138 4.34 -13.47 -12.86
C THR A 138 5.81 -13.05 -12.81
N GLY A 139 6.63 -13.56 -13.75
CA GLY A 139 8.07 -13.30 -13.80
C GLY A 139 8.43 -11.88 -14.24
N ASN A 140 9.62 -11.72 -14.77
CA ASN A 140 10.22 -10.43 -15.11
C ASN A 140 9.28 -9.51 -15.88
N PHE A 141 8.91 -8.43 -15.23
CA PHE A 141 8.05 -7.38 -15.77
C PHE A 141 8.84 -6.18 -16.30
N HIS A 142 10.15 -6.17 -16.10
CA HIS A 142 11.09 -5.19 -16.67
C HIS A 142 12.42 -5.85 -17.00
N PRO A 143 12.98 -5.67 -18.23
CA PRO A 143 14.20 -6.35 -18.68
C PRO A 143 15.43 -6.07 -17.82
N GLU A 144 15.54 -4.86 -17.28
CA GLU A 144 16.67 -4.42 -16.45
C GLU A 144 16.47 -4.68 -14.95
N PHE A 145 15.29 -5.16 -14.56
CA PHE A 145 15.04 -5.46 -13.16
C PHE A 145 15.86 -6.69 -12.73
N PRO A 146 16.57 -6.63 -11.61
CA PRO A 146 17.39 -7.75 -11.16
C PRO A 146 16.59 -9.05 -11.08
N PRO A 147 17.16 -10.21 -11.49
CA PRO A 147 16.43 -11.49 -11.46
C PRO A 147 15.99 -11.87 -10.05
N GLY A 148 15.09 -12.84 -9.94
CA GLY A 148 14.58 -13.34 -8.67
C GLY A 148 13.46 -12.47 -8.06
N ALA A 149 12.72 -11.76 -8.88
CA ALA A 149 11.51 -11.07 -8.50
C ALA A 149 10.31 -11.56 -9.30
N GLY A 150 9.13 -11.45 -8.70
CA GLY A 150 7.85 -11.70 -9.34
C GLY A 150 6.77 -10.82 -8.73
N ARG A 151 5.73 -10.53 -9.50
CA ARG A 151 4.58 -9.75 -9.01
C ARG A 151 3.27 -10.51 -9.16
N LYS A 152 2.36 -10.26 -8.26
CA LYS A 152 0.96 -10.66 -8.31
C LYS A 152 0.14 -9.40 -8.56
N MET A 153 -0.41 -9.24 -9.76
CA MET A 153 -1.25 -8.08 -10.08
C MET A 153 -2.61 -8.25 -9.39
N LEU A 154 -2.99 -7.28 -8.56
CA LEU A 154 -4.27 -7.26 -7.84
C LEU A 154 -5.30 -6.37 -8.55
N TYR A 155 -4.84 -5.24 -9.07
CA TYR A 155 -5.67 -4.25 -9.74
C TYR A 155 -4.89 -3.47 -10.79
N GLU A 156 -5.56 -3.15 -11.88
CA GLU A 156 -5.16 -2.15 -12.87
C GLU A 156 -6.40 -1.33 -13.24
N ASP A 157 -6.35 -0.03 -13.01
CA ASP A 157 -7.44 0.88 -13.34
C ASP A 157 -7.61 0.97 -14.86
N PRO A 158 -8.78 0.63 -15.41
CA PRO A 158 -8.99 0.59 -16.85
C PRO A 158 -8.97 1.98 -17.52
N VAL A 159 -9.10 3.05 -16.73
CA VAL A 159 -9.16 4.44 -17.23
C VAL A 159 -7.81 5.13 -17.06
N THR A 160 -7.23 5.07 -15.87
CA THR A 160 -6.00 5.79 -15.54
C THR A 160 -4.74 4.95 -15.72
N GLY A 161 -4.86 3.62 -15.71
CA GLY A 161 -3.74 2.70 -15.71
C GLY A 161 -3.01 2.60 -14.37
N ASP A 162 -3.55 3.19 -13.31
CA ASP A 162 -3.03 3.01 -11.94
C ASP A 162 -3.00 1.53 -11.58
N GLN A 163 -1.97 1.12 -10.87
CA GLN A 163 -1.76 -0.30 -10.57
C GLN A 163 -1.59 -0.55 -9.08
N SER A 164 -2.02 -1.75 -8.63
CA SER A 164 -1.75 -2.28 -7.29
C SER A 164 -1.35 -3.74 -7.39
N TRP A 165 -0.23 -4.10 -6.73
CA TRP A 165 0.32 -5.45 -6.81
C TRP A 165 1.09 -5.85 -5.56
N ILE A 166 1.27 -7.16 -5.38
CA ILE A 166 2.25 -7.71 -4.45
C ILE A 166 3.51 -8.05 -5.22
N LEU A 167 4.65 -7.52 -4.76
CA LEU A 167 5.97 -7.86 -5.28
C LEU A 167 6.66 -8.78 -4.29
N GLY A 168 7.16 -9.92 -4.77
CA GLY A 168 8.05 -10.80 -4.02
C GLY A 168 9.44 -10.81 -4.61
N THR A 169 10.48 -10.78 -3.78
CA THR A 169 11.86 -10.92 -4.23
C THR A 169 12.59 -11.99 -3.43
N LEU A 170 13.49 -12.71 -4.09
CA LEU A 170 14.41 -13.63 -3.43
C LEU A 170 15.49 -12.88 -2.65
N GLY A 171 16.12 -13.56 -1.70
CA GLY A 171 17.25 -13.02 -0.94
C GLY A 171 18.53 -12.90 -1.76
N LEU A 172 19.53 -12.22 -1.17
CA LEU A 172 20.85 -12.00 -1.75
C LEU A 172 20.81 -11.30 -3.12
N ARG A 173 19.94 -10.30 -3.25
CA ARG A 173 19.84 -9.49 -4.47
C ARG A 173 19.96 -8.00 -4.16
N TRP A 174 20.41 -7.24 -5.14
CA TRP A 174 20.50 -5.78 -5.07
C TRP A 174 20.41 -5.18 -6.47
N ALA A 175 20.02 -3.90 -6.54
CA ALA A 175 20.16 -3.05 -7.69
C ALA A 175 21.46 -2.25 -7.57
N GLU A 176 22.09 -1.91 -8.68
CA GLU A 176 23.32 -1.10 -8.67
C GLU A 176 23.08 0.35 -9.07
N ARG A 177 21.90 0.63 -9.60
CA ARG A 177 21.50 1.97 -10.07
C ARG A 177 20.29 2.46 -9.31
N ALA A 178 20.23 3.77 -9.13
CA ALA A 178 19.02 4.44 -8.70
C ALA A 178 17.95 4.35 -9.80
N GLU A 179 16.70 4.49 -9.39
CA GLU A 179 15.54 4.45 -10.28
C GLU A 179 14.61 5.62 -9.99
N LYS A 180 13.79 6.00 -10.96
CA LYS A 180 12.69 6.94 -10.83
C LYS A 180 11.52 6.53 -11.70
N HIS A 181 10.34 7.04 -11.37
CA HIS A 181 9.11 6.71 -12.07
C HIS A 181 8.36 7.99 -12.47
N PRO A 182 7.69 8.04 -13.65
CA PRO A 182 6.88 9.19 -14.04
C PRO A 182 5.54 9.27 -13.29
N VAL A 183 5.29 8.34 -12.39
CA VAL A 183 4.07 8.18 -11.60
C VAL A 183 4.41 8.24 -10.10
N VAL A 184 3.38 8.46 -9.27
CA VAL A 184 3.53 8.25 -7.82
C VAL A 184 3.82 6.77 -7.56
N GLU A 185 4.76 6.51 -6.69
CA GLU A 185 5.03 5.18 -6.15
C GLU A 185 4.75 5.16 -4.65
N GLU A 186 3.99 4.17 -4.21
CA GLU A 186 3.64 3.97 -2.82
C GLU A 186 3.82 2.50 -2.44
N MET A 187 4.42 2.25 -1.28
CA MET A 187 4.78 0.90 -0.85
C MET A 187 4.52 0.67 0.64
N TYR A 188 4.10 -0.55 0.95
CA TYR A 188 4.07 -1.09 2.31
C TYR A 188 4.81 -2.42 2.35
N LEU A 189 5.84 -2.55 3.21
CA LEU A 189 6.62 -3.78 3.36
C LEU A 189 5.87 -4.78 4.24
N LEU A 190 5.52 -5.92 3.66
CA LEU A 190 4.77 -6.99 4.32
C LEU A 190 5.68 -7.98 5.05
N ALA A 191 6.82 -8.35 4.44
CA ALA A 191 7.74 -9.32 4.99
C ALA A 191 9.17 -9.10 4.50
N GLY A 192 10.15 -9.62 5.26
CA GLY A 192 11.57 -9.52 4.93
C GLY A 192 12.17 -8.16 5.27
N GLU A 193 13.26 -7.79 4.60
CA GLU A 193 13.94 -6.52 4.82
C GLU A 193 14.47 -5.91 3.53
N VAL A 194 14.65 -4.58 3.51
CA VAL A 194 15.20 -3.83 2.39
C VAL A 194 16.24 -2.86 2.89
N HIS A 195 17.43 -2.97 2.35
CA HIS A 195 18.55 -2.06 2.61
C HIS A 195 18.58 -0.97 1.55
N GLY A 196 18.71 0.26 1.97
CA GLY A 196 18.89 1.43 1.13
C GLY A 196 19.83 2.44 1.79
N ASP A 197 20.08 3.55 1.13
CA ASP A 197 20.97 4.61 1.61
C ASP A 197 20.46 5.34 2.86
N ARG A 198 19.16 5.26 3.12
CA ARG A 198 18.51 5.87 4.28
C ARG A 198 18.30 4.89 5.46
N GLY A 199 18.75 3.67 5.32
CA GLY A 199 18.64 2.65 6.37
C GLY A 199 17.99 1.36 5.92
N VAL A 200 17.50 0.59 6.89
CA VAL A 200 16.87 -0.72 6.67
C VAL A 200 15.37 -0.64 6.92
N MET A 201 14.58 -0.85 5.89
CA MET A 201 13.14 -1.01 6.00
C MET A 201 12.82 -2.43 6.49
N ARG A 202 11.91 -2.55 7.45
CA ARG A 202 11.42 -3.80 8.02
C ARG A 202 9.91 -3.92 7.80
N PRO A 203 9.27 -5.08 8.03
CA PRO A 203 7.83 -5.22 7.91
C PRO A 203 7.10 -4.09 8.63
N GLY A 204 6.14 -3.46 7.94
CA GLY A 204 5.49 -2.24 8.40
C GLY A 204 6.15 -0.94 7.94
N ALA A 205 7.28 -1.00 7.24
CA ALA A 205 7.82 0.19 6.58
C ALA A 205 6.88 0.63 5.45
N TYR A 206 6.74 1.93 5.33
CA TYR A 206 5.89 2.57 4.32
C TYR A 206 6.63 3.75 3.71
N PHE A 207 6.49 3.93 2.39
CA PHE A 207 6.90 5.16 1.71
C PHE A 207 5.84 5.68 0.74
N TRP A 208 5.93 6.98 0.45
CA TRP A 208 5.20 7.65 -0.60
C TRP A 208 6.14 8.60 -1.35
N ARG A 209 6.28 8.38 -2.66
CA ARG A 209 7.19 9.13 -3.53
C ARG A 209 6.42 9.82 -4.64
N PRO A 210 6.64 11.14 -4.84
CA PRO A 210 6.10 11.85 -5.99
C PRO A 210 6.76 11.37 -7.29
N PRO A 211 6.14 11.65 -8.45
CA PRO A 211 6.74 11.37 -9.75
C PRO A 211 8.15 11.96 -9.89
N HIS A 212 9.00 11.28 -10.63
CA HIS A 212 10.36 11.70 -11.01
C HIS A 212 11.36 11.87 -9.86
N LEU A 213 11.04 11.42 -8.66
CA LEU A 213 12.00 11.39 -7.55
C LEU A 213 12.92 10.19 -7.68
N ALA A 214 14.22 10.46 -7.87
CA ALA A 214 15.24 9.40 -7.88
C ALA A 214 15.40 8.79 -6.49
N HIS A 215 15.52 7.47 -6.43
CA HIS A 215 15.64 6.70 -5.19
C HIS A 215 16.38 5.38 -5.41
N GLY A 216 16.80 4.72 -4.33
CA GLY A 216 17.66 3.55 -4.39
C GLY A 216 19.14 3.93 -4.59
N PRO A 217 20.01 2.97 -4.93
CA PRO A 217 19.69 1.55 -5.14
C PRO A 217 19.31 0.81 -3.85
N TYR A 218 18.59 -0.31 -4.00
CA TYR A 218 18.13 -1.15 -2.90
C TYR A 218 18.63 -2.58 -3.00
N GLY A 219 18.72 -3.25 -1.84
CA GLY A 219 19.05 -4.66 -1.77
C GLY A 219 18.35 -5.37 -0.63
N SER A 220 18.31 -6.69 -0.67
CA SER A 220 17.77 -7.53 0.38
C SER A 220 18.61 -8.78 0.58
N LEU A 221 18.98 -9.05 1.83
CA LEU A 221 19.66 -10.30 2.21
C LEU A 221 18.68 -11.46 2.34
N THR A 222 17.48 -11.19 2.85
CA THR A 222 16.49 -12.20 3.21
C THR A 222 15.47 -12.47 2.11
N GLY A 223 15.35 -11.60 1.13
CA GLY A 223 14.17 -11.46 0.29
C GLY A 223 13.09 -10.66 1.01
N ASN A 224 12.05 -10.32 0.29
CA ASN A 224 10.99 -9.47 0.81
C ASN A 224 9.69 -9.64 0.03
N ILE A 225 8.60 -9.21 0.67
CA ILE A 225 7.27 -9.13 0.08
C ILE A 225 6.73 -7.74 0.36
N TYR A 226 6.30 -7.06 -0.70
CA TYR A 226 5.73 -5.72 -0.64
C TYR A 226 4.31 -5.69 -1.18
N PHE A 227 3.53 -4.75 -0.70
CA PHE A 227 2.40 -4.22 -1.43
C PHE A 227 2.81 -2.90 -2.05
N PHE A 228 2.64 -2.78 -3.36
CA PHE A 228 2.91 -1.58 -4.14
C PHE A 228 1.66 -1.05 -4.81
N ARG A 229 1.65 0.25 -5.04
CA ARG A 229 0.67 0.89 -5.91
C ARG A 229 1.25 2.12 -6.61
N THR A 230 0.66 2.43 -7.77
CA THR A 230 0.95 3.67 -8.52
C THR A 230 -0.25 4.58 -8.57
N LYS A 231 -0.01 5.87 -8.79
CA LYS A 231 -1.01 6.87 -9.14
C LYS A 231 -0.48 7.77 -10.25
N GLY A 232 -1.35 7.98 -11.27
CA GLY A 232 -1.00 8.74 -12.48
C GLY A 232 -0.58 7.85 -13.64
N GLY A 233 -0.83 6.52 -13.55
CA GLY A 233 -0.60 5.58 -14.63
C GLY A 233 0.13 4.30 -14.22
N LYS A 234 0.50 3.53 -15.24
CA LYS A 234 1.28 2.28 -15.07
C LYS A 234 2.69 2.57 -14.63
N LEU A 235 3.26 1.66 -13.84
CA LEU A 235 4.67 1.72 -13.46
C LEU A 235 5.55 1.68 -14.72
N GLN A 236 6.40 2.68 -14.83
CA GLN A 236 7.51 2.75 -15.77
C GLN A 236 8.76 3.07 -14.95
N THR A 237 9.88 2.41 -15.25
CA THR A 237 11.13 2.60 -14.50
C THR A 237 12.18 3.18 -15.44
N GLU A 238 12.77 4.29 -15.01
CA GLU A 238 13.94 4.91 -15.62
C GLU A 238 15.10 4.73 -14.65
N TYR A 239 16.21 4.15 -15.11
CA TYR A 239 17.38 3.96 -14.29
C TYR A 239 18.37 5.12 -14.47
N GLU A 240 18.96 5.54 -13.37
CA GLU A 240 20.01 6.56 -13.35
C GLU A 240 21.34 5.94 -12.89
N ASP A 241 22.43 6.32 -13.54
CA ASP A 241 23.76 5.93 -13.08
C ASP A 241 24.03 6.64 -11.75
N SER A 242 24.10 5.83 -10.69
CA SER A 242 24.40 6.32 -9.35
C SER A 242 25.92 6.37 -9.15
N ALA A 243 26.45 7.50 -8.73
CA ALA A 243 27.85 7.64 -8.35
C ALA A 243 28.24 6.82 -7.11
N ALA A 244 27.24 6.47 -6.28
CA ALA A 244 27.39 5.61 -5.12
C ALA A 244 26.69 4.28 -5.41
N GLY A 245 27.42 3.24 -5.77
CA GLY A 245 26.88 1.90 -5.89
C GLY A 245 26.20 1.43 -4.60
N PHE A 246 25.40 0.39 -4.70
CA PHE A 246 24.72 -0.22 -3.56
C PHE A 246 25.72 -0.64 -2.47
N ARG A 247 25.34 -0.40 -1.21
CA ARG A 247 26.10 -0.85 -0.03
C ARG A 247 25.16 -1.54 0.95
N TRP A 248 25.56 -2.72 1.44
CA TRP A 248 24.79 -3.47 2.44
C TRP A 248 24.69 -2.76 3.80
N TRP A 249 25.66 -1.91 4.11
CA TRP A 249 25.75 -1.18 5.38
C TRP A 249 26.06 0.29 5.09
N PRO A 250 25.07 1.10 4.71
CA PRO A 250 25.30 2.53 4.53
C PRO A 250 25.68 3.12 5.91
N ASP A 251 26.91 3.51 6.06
CA ASP A 251 27.47 4.32 7.16
C ASP A 251 27.12 3.91 8.62
N PHE A 252 26.44 2.78 8.84
CA PHE A 252 26.22 2.27 10.17
C PHE A 252 27.53 1.66 10.71
N ARG A 253 28.18 2.41 11.60
CA ARG A 253 29.31 1.88 12.37
C ARG A 253 28.81 1.61 13.78
N PRO A 254 28.76 0.35 14.25
CA PRO A 254 28.48 0.10 15.64
C PRO A 254 29.54 0.81 16.49
N VAL A 255 29.10 1.64 17.41
CA VAL A 255 29.97 2.15 18.46
C VAL A 255 30.22 0.97 19.39
N LEU A 256 31.36 0.34 19.21
CA LEU A 256 31.84 -0.66 20.18
C LEU A 256 32.41 0.09 21.38
N PRO A 257 32.06 -0.32 22.61
CA PRO A 257 32.61 0.27 23.81
C PRO A 257 34.10 0.04 23.92
#